data_5ad78ff68b6bc8fad4d2416adb4e4e1b
#
_entry.id   5ad78ff68b6bc8fad4d2416adb4e4e1b
#
_cell.length_a   1.000
_cell.length_b   1.000
_cell.length_c   1.000
_cell.angle_alpha   90.00
_cell.angle_beta   90.00
_cell.angle_gamma   90.00
#
_symmetry.space_group_name_H-M   'P 1'
#
loop_
_entity.id
_entity.type
_entity.pdbx_description
1 polymer ?
#
loop_
_entity_poly.entity_id
_entity_poly.type
_entity_poly.pdbx_seq_one_letter_code
_entity_poly.pdbx_strand_id
1 'polypeptide(L)'
;MKILHESQGFTAFERAFESAEKTNKKVLYSKVMKIDTVDPLQFYEAGYSIYHGERSYWEDPKGETTLVGLGNAEIFSSEREQSRFDELHKKWQKFLKGAVIEDRAGMSTGPVLMGGFTFDPKQETAIEWSNFSKAYFHLPSFMLTVDHDGSSYLTVNIVCMEGDFAGEVWNRMQLTKEQLMNGAVTGLQDVSVESIEEIRPEEWKTSLTSVVERINEGEMEKVVLARKIKVDFNNKKRSDSVLERLRDDQADSFIFSFEVADTCFIGATPERLVKKEGNEVLSTCLAGSIVRGKTIEEDEKLGQELLNDQKNLVEHEIVVRMISKNLEELCESIHVPAKPGLMKMRDIQHLYTPVKGQSDSGKTIVDFVEKLHPTPALGGTPTDKALQVIREEEDMNRGLYAAPVGWINADGDGEFAVAIRSGLLIQDYAYLYAGCGVVKDSEAESEYQETLIKFRPMLRAVGGTMK
;
A
#
# COMPACT_ATOMS: atom_id res chain seq x y z
N MET A 1 -21.99 -26.81 21.17
CA MET A 1 -21.88 -25.42 20.72
C MET A 1 -21.25 -25.31 19.32
N LYS A 2 -20.10 -25.93 19.02
CA LYS A 2 -19.45 -25.89 17.67
C LYS A 2 -20.41 -26.32 16.54
N ILE A 3 -21.12 -27.46 16.69
CA ILE A 3 -22.03 -28.00 15.68
C ILE A 3 -23.24 -27.08 15.40
N LEU A 4 -23.76 -26.36 16.41
CA LEU A 4 -24.85 -25.41 16.24
C LEU A 4 -24.43 -24.14 15.48
N HIS A 5 -23.21 -23.64 15.69
CA HIS A 5 -22.67 -22.49 14.94
C HIS A 5 -22.35 -22.85 13.48
N GLU A 6 -21.87 -24.05 13.22
CA GLU A 6 -21.64 -24.55 11.84
C GLU A 6 -22.95 -24.71 11.07
N SER A 7 -24.02 -25.20 11.71
CA SER A 7 -25.33 -25.33 11.07
C SER A 7 -26.00 -23.97 10.78
N GLN A 8 -25.82 -22.98 11.64
CA GLN A 8 -26.35 -21.62 11.41
C GLN A 8 -25.62 -20.89 10.27
N GLY A 9 -24.28 -21.02 10.20
CA GLY A 9 -23.48 -20.46 9.11
C GLY A 9 -23.82 -21.07 7.76
N PHE A 10 -24.09 -22.38 7.71
CA PHE A 10 -24.52 -23.04 6.47
C PHE A 10 -25.90 -22.54 6.00
N THR A 11 -26.83 -22.28 6.91
CA THR A 11 -28.17 -21.75 6.54
C THR A 11 -28.08 -20.35 5.95
N ALA A 12 -27.21 -19.47 6.47
CA ALA A 12 -27.00 -18.14 5.90
C ALA A 12 -26.31 -18.21 4.54
N PHE A 13 -25.35 -19.13 4.39
CA PHE A 13 -24.69 -19.44 3.13
C PHE A 13 -25.68 -19.94 2.06
N GLU A 14 -26.57 -20.88 2.40
CA GLU A 14 -27.63 -21.37 1.49
C GLU A 14 -28.54 -20.23 1.02
N ARG A 15 -28.90 -19.28 1.89
CA ARG A 15 -29.68 -18.11 1.51
C ARG A 15 -28.97 -17.22 0.49
N ALA A 16 -27.62 -17.10 0.58
CA ALA A 16 -26.85 -16.37 -0.41
C ALA A 16 -26.91 -17.07 -1.79
N PHE A 17 -26.80 -18.40 -1.83
CA PHE A 17 -26.98 -19.18 -3.06
C PHE A 17 -28.38 -19.06 -3.63
N GLU A 18 -29.42 -19.25 -2.84
CA GLU A 18 -30.79 -19.05 -3.29
C GLU A 18 -31.03 -17.67 -3.88
N SER A 19 -30.42 -16.64 -3.28
CA SER A 19 -30.47 -15.27 -3.81
C SER A 19 -29.76 -15.15 -5.15
N ALA A 20 -28.60 -15.79 -5.31
CA ALA A 20 -27.87 -15.80 -6.57
C ALA A 20 -28.68 -16.51 -7.68
N GLU A 21 -29.26 -17.67 -7.40
CA GLU A 21 -30.14 -18.38 -8.33
C GLU A 21 -31.37 -17.57 -8.74
N LYS A 22 -32.09 -16.98 -7.75
CA LYS A 22 -33.31 -16.19 -8.01
C LYS A 22 -33.05 -14.94 -8.84
N THR A 23 -31.88 -14.32 -8.69
CA THR A 23 -31.55 -13.02 -9.31
C THR A 23 -30.67 -13.15 -10.56
N ASN A 24 -30.09 -14.32 -10.79
CA ASN A 24 -29.04 -14.58 -11.80
C ASN A 24 -27.90 -13.55 -11.69
N LYS A 25 -27.46 -13.29 -10.44
CA LYS A 25 -26.38 -12.35 -10.13
C LYS A 25 -25.47 -12.94 -9.09
N LYS A 26 -24.19 -12.54 -9.15
CA LYS A 26 -23.24 -12.83 -8.08
C LYS A 26 -23.75 -12.28 -6.76
N VAL A 27 -23.72 -13.07 -5.70
CA VAL A 27 -24.04 -12.67 -4.32
C VAL A 27 -22.87 -13.01 -3.43
N LEU A 28 -22.35 -12.03 -2.70
CA LEU A 28 -21.30 -12.23 -1.72
C LEU A 28 -21.86 -12.85 -0.44
N TYR A 29 -21.26 -13.94 0.00
CA TYR A 29 -21.33 -14.40 1.38
C TYR A 29 -20.00 -14.11 2.07
N SER A 30 -20.03 -13.41 3.20
CA SER A 30 -18.88 -13.07 4.02
C SER A 30 -19.13 -13.42 5.47
N LYS A 31 -18.24 -14.21 6.08
CA LYS A 31 -18.34 -14.60 7.49
C LYS A 31 -17.05 -14.36 8.23
N VAL A 32 -17.17 -13.71 9.39
CA VAL A 32 -16.05 -13.48 10.31
C VAL A 32 -16.12 -14.50 11.44
N MET A 33 -14.99 -15.03 11.81
CA MET A 33 -14.84 -15.98 12.92
C MET A 33 -13.68 -15.53 13.80
N LYS A 34 -13.90 -15.39 15.11
CA LYS A 34 -12.79 -15.24 16.05
C LYS A 34 -12.05 -16.58 16.14
N ILE A 35 -10.73 -16.54 16.03
CA ILE A 35 -9.85 -17.72 16.05
C ILE A 35 -8.78 -17.55 17.13
N ASP A 36 -8.05 -18.63 17.42
CA ASP A 36 -6.85 -18.56 18.24
C ASP A 36 -5.79 -17.69 17.53
N THR A 37 -4.88 -17.11 18.31
CA THR A 37 -3.81 -16.25 17.76
C THR A 37 -2.96 -17.02 16.75
N VAL A 38 -2.79 -16.43 15.58
CA VAL A 38 -1.97 -16.94 14.47
C VAL A 38 -0.98 -15.86 14.07
N ASP A 39 0.28 -16.22 13.86
CA ASP A 39 1.25 -15.28 13.30
C ASP A 39 0.88 -14.93 11.84
N PRO A 40 0.74 -13.64 11.48
CA PRO A 40 0.34 -13.23 10.15
C PRO A 40 1.27 -13.73 9.03
N LEU A 41 2.58 -13.79 9.29
CA LEU A 41 3.54 -14.27 8.29
C LEU A 41 3.39 -15.78 8.06
N GLN A 42 3.19 -16.56 9.13
CA GLN A 42 2.92 -17.99 9.00
C GLN A 42 1.65 -18.26 8.20
N PHE A 43 0.58 -17.48 8.42
CA PHE A 43 -0.64 -17.59 7.63
C PHE A 43 -0.41 -17.22 6.15
N TYR A 44 0.37 -16.18 5.89
CA TYR A 44 0.76 -15.78 4.53
C TYR A 44 1.55 -16.90 3.82
N GLU A 45 2.52 -17.51 4.52
CA GLU A 45 3.33 -18.61 4.01
C GLU A 45 2.50 -19.88 3.75
N ALA A 46 1.56 -20.22 4.65
CA ALA A 46 0.66 -21.36 4.48
C ALA A 46 -0.16 -21.27 3.18
N GLY A 47 -0.49 -20.04 2.75
CA GLY A 47 -1.17 -19.78 1.49
C GLY A 47 -0.34 -20.03 0.23
N TYR A 48 0.99 -20.18 0.31
CA TYR A 48 1.85 -20.24 -0.88
C TYR A 48 1.51 -21.38 -1.84
N SER A 49 1.28 -22.58 -1.31
CA SER A 49 1.02 -23.76 -2.14
C SER A 49 -0.36 -23.75 -2.83
N ILE A 50 -1.31 -22.95 -2.33
CA ILE A 50 -2.69 -22.92 -2.80
C ILE A 50 -2.98 -21.64 -3.61
N TYR A 51 -2.42 -20.50 -3.17
CA TYR A 51 -2.75 -19.15 -3.63
C TYR A 51 -1.52 -18.36 -4.10
N HIS A 52 -0.47 -19.03 -4.60
CA HIS A 52 0.66 -18.32 -5.20
C HIS A 52 0.19 -17.36 -6.31
N GLY A 53 0.63 -16.10 -6.23
CA GLY A 53 0.19 -15.05 -7.14
C GLY A 53 -1.17 -14.42 -6.79
N GLU A 54 -1.78 -14.80 -5.66
CA GLU A 54 -3.06 -14.29 -5.17
C GLU A 54 -3.00 -14.02 -3.67
N ARG A 55 -1.87 -13.51 -3.17
CA ARG A 55 -1.66 -13.22 -1.75
C ARG A 55 -1.43 -11.75 -1.53
N SER A 56 -1.92 -11.24 -0.41
CA SER A 56 -1.68 -9.86 0.01
C SER A 56 -1.35 -9.78 1.49
N TYR A 57 -0.58 -8.78 1.85
CA TYR A 57 -0.18 -8.48 3.21
C TYR A 57 -0.25 -6.98 3.46
N TRP A 58 -0.79 -6.58 4.58
CA TRP A 58 -0.82 -5.22 5.08
C TRP A 58 -0.61 -5.23 6.59
N GLU A 59 0.33 -4.43 7.07
CA GLU A 59 0.57 -4.20 8.50
C GLU A 59 0.81 -2.72 8.70
N ASP A 60 0.08 -2.09 9.61
CA ASP A 60 0.29 -0.70 9.95
C ASP A 60 1.49 -0.52 10.90
N PRO A 61 2.01 0.71 11.08
CA PRO A 61 3.12 0.95 11.98
C PRO A 61 2.83 0.42 13.38
N LYS A 62 3.80 -0.31 13.95
CA LYS A 62 3.71 -0.99 15.26
C LYS A 62 2.81 -2.24 15.30
N GLY A 63 2.28 -2.67 14.16
CA GLY A 63 1.44 -3.87 14.07
C GLY A 63 0.11 -3.73 14.80
N GLU A 64 -0.46 -2.51 14.84
CA GLU A 64 -1.77 -2.28 15.49
C GLU A 64 -2.90 -2.98 14.70
N THR A 65 -2.77 -3.06 13.37
CA THR A 65 -3.69 -3.81 12.49
C THR A 65 -2.89 -4.55 11.43
N THR A 66 -3.07 -5.86 11.35
CA THR A 66 -2.49 -6.67 10.28
C THR A 66 -3.58 -7.39 9.50
N LEU A 67 -3.53 -7.31 8.18
CA LEU A 67 -4.41 -8.00 7.24
C LEU A 67 -3.60 -8.91 6.34
N VAL A 68 -3.99 -10.18 6.24
CA VAL A 68 -3.39 -11.13 5.29
C VAL A 68 -4.47 -11.72 4.43
N GLY A 69 -4.45 -11.41 3.14
CA GLY A 69 -5.40 -11.92 2.16
C GLY A 69 -4.83 -13.10 1.36
N LEU A 70 -5.62 -14.16 1.19
CA LEU A 70 -5.28 -15.37 0.45
C LEU A 70 -6.39 -15.72 -0.53
N GLY A 71 -6.03 -15.88 -1.81
CA GLY A 71 -6.95 -16.16 -2.91
C GLY A 71 -7.78 -14.95 -3.32
N ASN A 72 -8.37 -15.00 -4.50
CA ASN A 72 -9.21 -13.95 -5.05
C ASN A 72 -10.65 -14.43 -5.14
N ALA A 73 -11.52 -14.03 -4.20
CA ALA A 73 -12.96 -14.26 -4.33
C ALA A 73 -13.53 -13.42 -5.48
N GLU A 74 -13.07 -12.17 -5.64
CA GLU A 74 -13.40 -11.28 -6.76
C GLU A 74 -12.28 -10.25 -6.97
N ILE A 75 -12.06 -9.84 -8.23
CA ILE A 75 -11.10 -8.80 -8.60
C ILE A 75 -11.85 -7.58 -9.12
N PHE A 76 -11.46 -6.41 -8.62
CA PHE A 76 -11.96 -5.11 -9.02
C PHE A 76 -10.85 -4.32 -9.68
N SER A 77 -10.92 -4.18 -11.00
CA SER A 77 -9.90 -3.49 -11.79
C SER A 77 -10.50 -2.40 -12.67
N SER A 78 -9.66 -1.43 -13.05
CA SER A 78 -9.98 -0.41 -14.04
C SER A 78 -8.73 -0.02 -14.83
N GLU A 79 -8.89 0.09 -16.16
CA GLU A 79 -7.87 0.63 -17.08
C GLU A 79 -8.15 2.09 -17.46
N ARG A 80 -9.16 2.71 -16.85
CA ARG A 80 -9.53 4.09 -17.18
C ARG A 80 -8.51 5.08 -16.63
N GLU A 81 -8.17 6.05 -17.45
CA GLU A 81 -7.33 7.18 -17.06
C GLU A 81 -8.07 8.12 -16.10
N GLN A 82 -9.31 8.44 -16.48
CA GLN A 82 -10.21 9.25 -15.67
C GLN A 82 -11.23 8.36 -14.98
N SER A 83 -11.75 8.80 -13.85
CA SER A 83 -12.81 8.13 -13.08
C SER A 83 -12.49 6.71 -12.56
N ARG A 84 -11.22 6.27 -12.52
CA ARG A 84 -10.85 4.95 -12.00
C ARG A 84 -11.23 4.77 -10.52
N PHE A 85 -11.17 5.84 -9.75
CA PHE A 85 -11.58 5.89 -8.33
C PHE A 85 -13.10 5.71 -8.21
N ASP A 86 -13.87 6.53 -8.90
CA ASP A 86 -15.34 6.46 -8.94
C ASP A 86 -15.84 5.11 -9.50
N GLU A 87 -15.18 4.59 -10.54
CA GLU A 87 -15.52 3.27 -11.10
C GLU A 87 -15.31 2.14 -10.10
N LEU A 88 -14.17 2.14 -9.38
CA LEU A 88 -13.91 1.17 -8.32
C LEU A 88 -14.98 1.26 -7.23
N HIS A 89 -15.24 2.47 -6.73
CA HIS A 89 -16.26 2.70 -5.70
C HIS A 89 -17.64 2.19 -6.14
N LYS A 90 -18.09 2.54 -7.34
CA LYS A 90 -19.38 2.08 -7.88
C LYS A 90 -19.45 0.56 -8.06
N LYS A 91 -18.38 -0.07 -8.56
CA LYS A 91 -18.31 -1.52 -8.69
C LYS A 91 -18.41 -2.19 -7.32
N TRP A 92 -17.67 -1.69 -6.31
CA TRP A 92 -17.70 -2.20 -4.95
C TRP A 92 -19.07 -2.07 -4.31
N GLN A 93 -19.65 -0.87 -4.32
CA GLN A 93 -21.00 -0.62 -3.77
C GLN A 93 -22.07 -1.48 -4.46
N LYS A 94 -21.98 -1.65 -5.78
CA LYS A 94 -22.90 -2.52 -6.53
C LYS A 94 -22.74 -3.98 -6.13
N PHE A 95 -21.51 -4.44 -5.92
CA PHE A 95 -21.24 -5.82 -5.53
C PHE A 95 -21.72 -6.14 -4.13
N LEU A 96 -21.63 -5.19 -3.20
CA LEU A 96 -22.13 -5.35 -1.83
C LEU A 96 -23.67 -5.38 -1.73
N LYS A 97 -24.40 -4.92 -2.75
CA LYS A 97 -25.86 -4.98 -2.75
C LYS A 97 -26.36 -6.42 -2.75
N GLY A 98 -27.01 -6.79 -1.66
CA GLY A 98 -27.51 -8.15 -1.47
C GLY A 98 -26.52 -9.12 -0.86
N ALA A 99 -25.33 -8.66 -0.49
CA ALA A 99 -24.36 -9.46 0.25
C ALA A 99 -24.92 -9.94 1.58
N VAL A 100 -24.59 -11.18 1.95
CA VAL A 100 -24.87 -11.75 3.28
C VAL A 100 -23.58 -11.69 4.08
N ILE A 101 -23.54 -10.77 5.07
CA ILE A 101 -22.37 -10.52 5.90
C ILE A 101 -22.69 -10.88 7.34
N GLU A 102 -21.91 -11.78 7.95
CA GLU A 102 -22.12 -12.29 9.30
C GLU A 102 -20.93 -11.98 10.23
N ASP A 103 -21.27 -11.66 11.46
CA ASP A 103 -20.36 -11.62 12.62
C ASP A 103 -19.16 -10.64 12.50
N ARG A 104 -19.31 -9.50 11.79
CA ARG A 104 -18.27 -8.46 11.75
C ARG A 104 -17.88 -8.00 13.16
N ALA A 105 -16.58 -7.91 13.40
CA ALA A 105 -16.02 -7.59 14.71
C ALA A 105 -15.28 -6.22 14.76
N GLY A 106 -15.24 -5.48 13.66
CA GLY A 106 -14.57 -4.19 13.60
C GLY A 106 -14.39 -3.71 12.15
N MET A 107 -13.68 -2.59 11.99
CA MET A 107 -13.46 -1.93 10.70
C MET A 107 -12.64 -2.81 9.74
N SER A 108 -11.67 -3.54 10.27
CA SER A 108 -10.71 -4.38 9.53
C SER A 108 -11.19 -5.82 9.29
N THR A 109 -12.44 -6.15 9.65
CA THR A 109 -13.04 -7.49 9.47
C THR A 109 -14.22 -7.46 8.49
N GLY A 110 -14.60 -8.63 7.99
CA GLY A 110 -15.64 -8.76 6.94
C GLY A 110 -15.06 -8.55 5.54
N PRO A 111 -15.89 -8.20 4.57
CA PRO A 111 -15.39 -8.01 3.21
C PRO A 111 -14.55 -6.73 3.13
N VAL A 112 -13.28 -6.92 2.77
CA VAL A 112 -12.27 -5.87 2.61
C VAL A 112 -11.59 -6.05 1.27
N LEU A 113 -11.54 -4.99 0.47
CA LEU A 113 -10.71 -4.92 -0.73
C LEU A 113 -9.28 -4.52 -0.36
N MET A 114 -8.29 -5.19 -0.92
CA MET A 114 -6.87 -4.87 -0.77
C MET A 114 -6.26 -4.58 -2.14
N GLY A 115 -5.41 -3.56 -2.27
CA GLY A 115 -4.80 -3.22 -3.56
C GLY A 115 -4.32 -1.78 -3.64
N GLY A 116 -4.35 -1.20 -4.87
CA GLY A 116 -3.86 0.15 -5.10
C GLY A 116 -4.24 0.74 -6.45
N PHE A 117 -3.82 1.98 -6.64
CA PHE A 117 -3.94 2.73 -7.88
C PHE A 117 -2.54 2.98 -8.45
N THR A 118 -2.40 3.11 -9.78
CA THR A 118 -1.12 3.51 -10.36
C THR A 118 -0.85 5.00 -10.10
N PHE A 119 0.43 5.38 -10.12
CA PHE A 119 0.85 6.77 -9.90
C PHE A 119 0.26 7.72 -10.95
N ASP A 120 0.51 7.45 -12.22
CA ASP A 120 0.01 8.27 -13.30
C ASP A 120 -0.76 7.40 -14.32
N PRO A 121 -2.09 7.58 -14.41
CA PRO A 121 -2.91 6.79 -15.31
C PRO A 121 -2.72 7.14 -16.80
N LYS A 122 -2.06 8.26 -17.11
CA LYS A 122 -1.80 8.68 -18.51
C LYS A 122 -0.55 8.04 -19.10
N GLN A 123 0.31 7.44 -18.27
CA GLN A 123 1.42 6.65 -18.77
C GLN A 123 0.93 5.29 -19.29
N GLU A 124 1.51 4.84 -20.41
CA GLU A 124 1.33 3.47 -20.88
C GLU A 124 1.92 2.48 -19.88
N THR A 125 1.24 1.38 -19.64
CA THR A 125 1.71 0.36 -18.69
C THR A 125 2.98 -0.31 -19.23
N ALA A 126 4.10 -0.19 -18.52
CA ALA A 126 5.32 -0.90 -18.85
C ALA A 126 5.16 -2.40 -18.64
N ILE A 127 5.98 -3.20 -19.34
CA ILE A 127 5.88 -4.66 -19.35
C ILE A 127 5.99 -5.26 -17.93
N GLU A 128 6.85 -4.70 -17.08
CA GLU A 128 7.04 -5.14 -15.69
C GLU A 128 5.79 -4.93 -14.82
N TRP A 129 4.90 -4.00 -15.20
CA TRP A 129 3.65 -3.69 -14.50
C TRP A 129 2.41 -4.31 -15.17
N SER A 130 2.58 -5.14 -16.21
CA SER A 130 1.46 -5.68 -17.02
C SER A 130 0.43 -6.49 -16.22
N ASN A 131 0.79 -7.02 -15.05
CA ASN A 131 -0.12 -7.73 -14.17
C ASN A 131 -0.98 -6.79 -13.30
N PHE A 132 -0.65 -5.49 -13.22
CA PHE A 132 -1.37 -4.50 -12.43
C PHE A 132 -2.11 -3.51 -13.33
N SER A 133 -3.43 -3.49 -13.24
CA SER A 133 -4.28 -2.48 -13.87
C SER A 133 -4.09 -1.10 -13.23
N LYS A 134 -4.55 -0.03 -13.90
CA LYS A 134 -4.48 1.36 -13.37
C LYS A 134 -5.19 1.55 -12.02
N ALA A 135 -6.18 0.73 -11.72
CA ALA A 135 -6.68 0.44 -10.37
C ALA A 135 -6.78 -1.08 -10.25
N TYR A 136 -6.13 -1.66 -9.26
CA TYR A 136 -6.18 -3.09 -8.99
C TYR A 136 -6.49 -3.33 -7.53
N PHE A 137 -7.63 -3.98 -7.28
CA PHE A 137 -8.06 -4.41 -5.95
C PHE A 137 -8.62 -5.81 -6.03
N HIS A 138 -8.44 -6.58 -4.97
CA HIS A 138 -9.03 -7.90 -4.85
C HIS A 138 -9.76 -8.05 -3.51
N LEU A 139 -10.80 -8.85 -3.50
CA LEU A 139 -11.45 -9.35 -2.30
C LEU A 139 -10.84 -10.71 -1.98
N PRO A 140 -10.08 -10.87 -0.89
CA PRO A 140 -9.51 -12.17 -0.54
C PRO A 140 -10.58 -13.22 -0.27
N SER A 141 -10.34 -14.49 -0.68
CA SER A 141 -11.20 -15.62 -0.31
C SER A 141 -11.11 -15.94 1.18
N PHE A 142 -9.89 -15.83 1.74
CA PHE A 142 -9.61 -15.94 3.17
C PHE A 142 -8.79 -14.73 3.60
N MET A 143 -9.21 -14.07 4.68
CA MET A 143 -8.47 -12.94 5.24
C MET A 143 -8.28 -13.12 6.73
N LEU A 144 -7.03 -13.18 7.17
CA LEU A 144 -6.66 -13.06 8.57
C LEU A 144 -6.61 -11.58 8.93
N THR A 145 -7.26 -11.20 10.02
CA THR A 145 -7.12 -9.89 10.68
C THR A 145 -6.55 -10.11 12.06
N VAL A 146 -5.49 -9.40 12.40
CA VAL A 146 -4.97 -9.29 13.78
C VAL A 146 -5.09 -7.85 14.22
N ASP A 147 -5.84 -7.63 15.29
CA ASP A 147 -6.10 -6.31 15.85
C ASP A 147 -5.07 -5.92 16.92
N HIS A 148 -5.09 -4.65 17.33
CA HIS A 148 -4.18 -4.03 18.31
C HIS A 148 -4.14 -4.72 19.67
N ASP A 149 -5.20 -5.43 20.07
CA ASP A 149 -5.27 -6.21 21.31
C ASP A 149 -4.75 -7.65 21.15
N GLY A 150 -4.24 -8.01 19.96
CA GLY A 150 -3.79 -9.35 19.61
C GLY A 150 -4.92 -10.33 19.25
N SER A 151 -6.17 -9.87 19.24
CA SER A 151 -7.29 -10.70 18.79
C SER A 151 -7.17 -11.04 17.30
N SER A 152 -7.36 -12.30 16.96
CA SER A 152 -7.27 -12.81 15.59
C SER A 152 -8.65 -13.21 15.06
N TYR A 153 -8.94 -12.80 13.84
CA TYR A 153 -10.19 -13.09 13.13
C TYR A 153 -9.89 -13.64 11.76
N LEU A 154 -10.64 -14.68 11.38
CA LEU A 154 -10.64 -15.20 10.01
C LEU A 154 -11.92 -14.78 9.32
N THR A 155 -11.81 -14.00 8.25
CA THR A 155 -12.91 -13.70 7.33
C THR A 155 -12.86 -14.67 6.15
N VAL A 156 -14.00 -15.26 5.81
CA VAL A 156 -14.16 -16.09 4.61
C VAL A 156 -15.13 -15.38 3.68
N ASN A 157 -14.73 -15.14 2.44
CA ASN A 157 -15.54 -14.53 1.40
C ASN A 157 -15.78 -15.53 0.27
N ILE A 158 -17.04 -15.75 -0.08
CA ILE A 158 -17.46 -16.64 -1.16
C ILE A 158 -18.40 -15.87 -2.08
N VAL A 159 -18.13 -15.93 -3.37
CA VAL A 159 -19.02 -15.39 -4.40
C VAL A 159 -19.93 -16.52 -4.87
N CYS A 160 -21.18 -16.47 -4.46
CA CYS A 160 -22.21 -17.42 -4.86
C CYS A 160 -22.71 -17.10 -6.26
N MET A 161 -22.78 -18.09 -7.14
CA MET A 161 -23.23 -17.97 -8.52
C MET A 161 -24.33 -18.97 -8.84
N GLU A 162 -25.13 -18.70 -9.88
CA GLU A 162 -26.08 -19.66 -10.42
C GLU A 162 -25.36 -20.91 -10.92
N GLY A 163 -25.90 -22.07 -10.63
CA GLY A 163 -25.38 -23.37 -11.09
C GLY A 163 -24.31 -24.00 -10.19
N ASP A 164 -23.83 -23.30 -9.17
CA ASP A 164 -22.95 -23.90 -8.17
C ASP A 164 -23.72 -24.75 -7.16
N PHE A 165 -23.09 -25.83 -6.67
CA PHE A 165 -23.65 -26.66 -5.61
C PHE A 165 -23.20 -26.18 -4.23
N ALA A 166 -24.09 -25.56 -3.45
CA ALA A 166 -23.77 -24.97 -2.15
C ALA A 166 -23.00 -25.92 -1.22
N GLY A 167 -23.42 -27.20 -1.13
CA GLY A 167 -22.73 -28.17 -0.30
C GLY A 167 -21.29 -28.48 -0.71
N GLU A 168 -20.99 -28.50 -2.01
CA GLU A 168 -19.64 -28.75 -2.52
C GLU A 168 -18.74 -27.54 -2.27
N VAL A 169 -19.25 -26.31 -2.52
CA VAL A 169 -18.52 -25.07 -2.27
C VAL A 169 -18.23 -24.94 -0.77
N TRP A 170 -19.20 -25.23 0.09
CA TRP A 170 -19.01 -25.24 1.53
C TRP A 170 -17.94 -26.22 1.99
N ASN A 171 -18.00 -27.46 1.54
CA ASN A 171 -17.03 -28.49 1.90
C ASN A 171 -15.62 -28.11 1.44
N ARG A 172 -15.47 -27.62 0.22
CA ARG A 172 -14.18 -27.15 -0.30
C ARG A 172 -13.62 -26.01 0.55
N MET A 173 -14.45 -25.02 0.91
CA MET A 173 -14.07 -23.92 1.78
C MET A 173 -13.57 -24.42 3.14
N GLN A 174 -14.29 -25.37 3.77
CA GLN A 174 -13.88 -25.92 5.07
C GLN A 174 -12.55 -26.66 4.98
N LEU A 175 -12.34 -27.48 3.95
CA LEU A 175 -11.07 -28.19 3.73
C LEU A 175 -9.91 -27.21 3.52
N THR A 176 -10.10 -26.16 2.70
CA THR A 176 -9.08 -25.14 2.47
C THR A 176 -8.77 -24.37 3.76
N LYS A 177 -9.80 -24.00 4.53
CA LYS A 177 -9.61 -23.36 5.85
C LYS A 177 -8.76 -24.23 6.78
N GLU A 178 -9.04 -25.51 6.86
CA GLU A 178 -8.25 -26.44 7.68
C GLU A 178 -6.81 -26.54 7.20
N GLN A 179 -6.58 -26.59 5.88
CA GLN A 179 -5.23 -26.58 5.31
C GLN A 179 -4.45 -25.33 5.65
N LEU A 180 -5.08 -24.14 5.54
CA LEU A 180 -4.44 -22.87 5.86
C LEU A 180 -4.12 -22.72 7.35
N MET A 181 -5.02 -23.19 8.22
CA MET A 181 -4.83 -23.10 9.69
C MET A 181 -3.83 -24.12 10.23
N ASN A 182 -3.63 -25.24 9.54
CA ASN A 182 -2.71 -26.32 9.94
C ASN A 182 -1.49 -26.43 9.02
N GLY A 183 -1.37 -25.55 8.02
CA GLY A 183 -0.35 -25.65 6.98
C GLY A 183 1.06 -25.60 7.56
N ALA A 184 1.88 -26.58 7.15
CA ALA A 184 3.30 -26.56 7.47
C ALA A 184 3.99 -25.49 6.62
N VAL A 185 4.78 -24.65 7.26
CA VAL A 185 5.67 -23.70 6.60
C VAL A 185 6.67 -24.51 5.75
N THR A 186 6.64 -24.33 4.44
CA THR A 186 7.64 -24.94 3.56
C THR A 186 8.92 -24.11 3.70
N GLY A 187 10.02 -24.77 4.10
CA GLY A 187 11.31 -24.12 4.30
C GLY A 187 11.69 -23.21 3.12
N LEU A 188 12.02 -21.96 3.45
CA LEU A 188 12.49 -20.99 2.47
C LEU A 188 13.83 -21.43 1.90
N GLN A 189 13.98 -21.45 0.58
CA GLN A 189 15.28 -21.64 -0.05
C GLN A 189 16.12 -20.38 0.20
N ASP A 190 17.41 -20.58 0.47
CA ASP A 190 18.34 -19.46 0.58
C ASP A 190 18.60 -18.89 -0.83
N VAL A 191 18.07 -17.71 -1.10
CA VAL A 191 18.19 -17.01 -2.37
C VAL A 191 19.07 -15.80 -2.17
N SER A 192 20.25 -15.82 -2.82
CA SER A 192 21.26 -14.76 -2.75
C SER A 192 21.16 -13.79 -3.92
N VAL A 193 21.61 -12.57 -3.68
CA VAL A 193 21.80 -11.54 -4.72
C VAL A 193 23.03 -11.89 -5.54
N GLU A 194 22.90 -11.93 -6.87
CA GLU A 194 24.00 -12.13 -7.83
C GLU A 194 24.55 -10.81 -8.33
N SER A 195 23.69 -9.86 -8.68
CA SER A 195 24.09 -8.56 -9.17
C SER A 195 23.13 -7.44 -8.75
N ILE A 196 23.67 -6.23 -8.71
CA ILE A 196 22.89 -4.98 -8.55
C ILE A 196 23.32 -4.05 -9.67
N GLU A 197 22.36 -3.64 -10.49
CA GLU A 197 22.56 -2.75 -11.62
C GLU A 197 21.78 -1.44 -11.41
N GLU A 198 22.47 -0.31 -11.49
CA GLU A 198 21.83 1.00 -11.54
C GLU A 198 21.39 1.31 -12.97
N ILE A 199 20.10 1.62 -13.13
CA ILE A 199 19.54 1.91 -14.44
C ILE A 199 19.79 3.38 -14.77
N ARG A 200 20.67 3.65 -15.73
CA ARG A 200 20.99 4.97 -16.32
C ARG A 200 21.18 6.10 -15.30
N PRO A 201 22.11 5.96 -14.32
CA PRO A 201 22.27 6.95 -13.27
C PRO A 201 22.75 8.33 -13.81
N GLU A 202 23.57 8.37 -14.87
CA GLU A 202 24.08 9.62 -15.42
C GLU A 202 23.02 10.38 -16.24
N GLU A 203 22.17 9.65 -16.97
CA GLU A 203 21.02 10.23 -17.66
C GLU A 203 20.03 10.83 -16.65
N TRP A 204 19.78 10.12 -15.53
CA TRP A 204 18.92 10.63 -14.45
C TRP A 204 19.48 11.92 -13.83
N LYS A 205 20.80 12.03 -13.60
CA LYS A 205 21.45 13.26 -13.12
C LYS A 205 21.30 14.38 -14.13
N THR A 206 21.38 14.08 -15.42
CA THR A 206 21.18 15.04 -16.51
C THR A 206 19.75 15.57 -16.51
N SER A 207 18.75 14.68 -16.43
CA SER A 207 17.32 15.05 -16.31
C SER A 207 17.10 15.91 -15.07
N LEU A 208 17.70 15.59 -13.93
CA LEU A 208 17.59 16.42 -12.71
C LEU A 208 18.11 17.84 -12.93
N THR A 209 19.26 17.99 -13.60
CA THR A 209 19.83 19.30 -13.91
C THR A 209 18.89 20.11 -14.83
N SER A 210 18.35 19.48 -15.89
CA SER A 210 17.33 20.08 -16.77
C SER A 210 16.11 20.56 -15.98
N VAL A 211 15.64 19.74 -15.05
CA VAL A 211 14.49 20.08 -14.20
C VAL A 211 14.78 21.27 -13.28
N VAL A 212 15.98 21.35 -12.69
CA VAL A 212 16.39 22.53 -11.89
C VAL A 212 16.37 23.81 -12.74
N GLU A 213 16.83 23.76 -14.01
CA GLU A 213 16.76 24.88 -14.93
C GLU A 213 15.33 25.32 -15.19
N ARG A 214 14.42 24.38 -15.47
CA ARG A 214 12.98 24.65 -15.67
C ARG A 214 12.29 25.24 -14.44
N ILE A 215 12.69 24.82 -13.23
CA ILE A 215 12.22 25.41 -11.98
C ILE A 215 12.71 26.87 -11.85
N ASN A 216 13.98 27.13 -12.18
CA ASN A 216 14.55 28.48 -12.15
C ASN A 216 13.91 29.42 -13.20
N GLU A 217 13.44 28.89 -14.32
CA GLU A 217 12.66 29.59 -15.34
C GLU A 217 11.21 29.87 -14.90
N GLY A 218 10.78 29.28 -13.78
CA GLY A 218 9.46 29.50 -13.20
C GLY A 218 8.34 28.62 -13.75
N GLU A 219 8.67 27.50 -14.41
CA GLU A 219 7.65 26.57 -14.91
C GLU A 219 6.90 25.88 -13.76
N MET A 220 7.59 25.62 -12.64
CA MET A 220 7.05 24.96 -11.44
C MET A 220 7.89 25.33 -10.21
N GLU A 221 7.37 25.01 -9.02
CA GLU A 221 8.06 25.27 -7.75
C GLU A 221 8.88 24.05 -7.28
N LYS A 222 8.37 22.84 -7.54
CA LYS A 222 8.92 21.57 -7.09
C LYS A 222 8.46 20.44 -7.99
N VAL A 223 9.33 19.43 -8.20
CA VAL A 223 8.96 18.13 -8.77
C VAL A 223 9.72 17.03 -8.04
N VAL A 224 9.18 15.83 -8.01
CA VAL A 224 9.88 14.65 -7.48
C VAL A 224 10.31 13.78 -8.64
N LEU A 225 11.62 13.54 -8.77
CA LEU A 225 12.17 12.62 -9.76
C LEU A 225 12.53 11.29 -9.12
N ALA A 226 12.10 10.21 -9.76
CA ALA A 226 12.36 8.85 -9.31
C ALA A 226 13.33 8.12 -10.25
N ARG A 227 13.98 7.09 -9.71
CA ARG A 227 14.83 6.16 -10.45
C ARG A 227 14.68 4.75 -9.91
N LYS A 228 15.13 3.76 -10.66
CA LYS A 228 15.11 2.36 -10.25
C LYS A 228 16.49 1.71 -10.36
N ILE A 229 16.70 0.67 -9.58
CA ILE A 229 17.82 -0.26 -9.70
C ILE A 229 17.26 -1.66 -9.93
N LYS A 230 18.02 -2.50 -10.64
CA LYS A 230 17.72 -3.92 -10.84
C LYS A 230 18.58 -4.75 -9.91
N VAL A 231 17.97 -5.74 -9.27
CA VAL A 231 18.66 -6.72 -8.42
C VAL A 231 18.37 -8.10 -8.98
N ASP A 232 19.39 -8.81 -9.43
CA ASP A 232 19.27 -10.19 -9.91
C ASP A 232 19.58 -11.18 -8.80
N PHE A 233 18.86 -12.29 -8.77
CA PHE A 233 18.98 -13.35 -7.78
C PHE A 233 19.38 -14.68 -8.45
N ASN A 234 20.06 -15.55 -7.71
CA ASN A 234 20.45 -16.89 -8.18
C ASN A 234 19.26 -17.85 -8.35
N ASN A 235 18.07 -17.49 -7.87
CA ASN A 235 16.84 -18.25 -8.02
C ASN A 235 15.61 -17.36 -7.75
N LYS A 236 14.39 -17.86 -8.00
CA LYS A 236 13.14 -17.16 -7.71
C LYS A 236 13.10 -16.67 -6.26
N LYS A 237 12.94 -15.35 -6.09
CA LYS A 237 12.84 -14.71 -4.77
C LYS A 237 11.39 -14.70 -4.30
N ARG A 238 11.11 -15.34 -3.17
CA ARG A 238 9.77 -15.36 -2.58
C ARG A 238 9.54 -14.11 -1.73
N SER A 239 8.32 -13.58 -1.79
CA SER A 239 7.87 -12.44 -1.00
C SER A 239 7.90 -12.69 0.50
N ASP A 240 7.67 -13.93 0.95
CA ASP A 240 7.71 -14.33 2.36
C ASP A 240 9.03 -13.94 3.03
N SER A 241 10.15 -14.27 2.40
CA SER A 241 11.50 -13.96 2.94
C SER A 241 11.81 -12.47 2.98
N VAL A 242 11.18 -11.69 2.10
CA VAL A 242 11.32 -10.23 2.08
C VAL A 242 10.43 -9.61 3.17
N LEU A 243 9.19 -10.10 3.31
CA LEU A 243 8.27 -9.67 4.39
C LEU A 243 8.85 -9.90 5.78
N GLU A 244 9.45 -11.07 6.04
CA GLU A 244 10.11 -11.40 7.29
C GLU A 244 11.15 -10.32 7.66
N ARG A 245 12.05 -10.00 6.73
CA ARG A 245 13.08 -8.98 6.95
C ARG A 245 12.53 -7.57 7.08
N LEU A 246 11.47 -7.22 6.33
CA LEU A 246 10.83 -5.91 6.46
C LEU A 246 10.17 -5.76 7.82
N ARG A 247 9.49 -6.77 8.33
CA ARG A 247 8.89 -6.77 9.68
C ARG A 247 9.95 -6.56 10.77
N ASP A 248 11.08 -7.26 10.66
CA ASP A 248 12.18 -7.15 11.62
C ASP A 248 12.87 -5.78 11.56
N ASP A 249 13.05 -5.23 10.35
CA ASP A 249 13.85 -4.04 10.11
C ASP A 249 13.08 -2.72 10.14
N GLN A 250 11.76 -2.74 9.87
CA GLN A 250 10.94 -1.55 9.59
C GLN A 250 9.64 -1.51 10.42
N ALA A 251 9.70 -1.84 11.71
CA ALA A 251 8.53 -1.94 12.60
C ALA A 251 7.71 -0.63 12.72
N ASP A 252 8.30 0.53 12.44
CA ASP A 252 7.61 1.83 12.47
C ASP A 252 7.03 2.25 11.08
N SER A 253 6.96 1.31 10.14
CA SER A 253 6.46 1.52 8.76
C SER A 253 5.21 0.70 8.50
N PHE A 254 4.40 1.13 7.52
CA PHE A 254 3.42 0.26 6.87
C PHE A 254 4.18 -0.78 6.06
N ILE A 255 3.92 -2.06 6.29
CA ILE A 255 4.47 -3.15 5.50
C ILE A 255 3.37 -3.68 4.60
N PHE A 256 3.65 -3.78 3.31
CA PHE A 256 2.66 -4.26 2.35
C PHE A 256 3.27 -5.19 1.31
N SER A 257 2.43 -6.09 0.81
CA SER A 257 2.75 -6.99 -0.30
C SER A 257 1.47 -7.30 -1.08
N PHE A 258 1.55 -7.22 -2.41
CA PHE A 258 0.47 -7.59 -3.33
C PHE A 258 1.04 -8.49 -4.40
N GLU A 259 0.69 -9.76 -4.36
CA GLU A 259 1.05 -10.72 -5.39
C GLU A 259 -0.03 -10.78 -6.47
N VAL A 260 0.40 -10.64 -7.72
CA VAL A 260 -0.47 -10.82 -8.88
C VAL A 260 0.28 -11.67 -9.92
N ALA A 261 -0.21 -12.87 -10.18
CA ALA A 261 0.46 -13.86 -11.01
C ALA A 261 1.91 -14.10 -10.54
N ASP A 262 2.90 -13.86 -11.38
CA ASP A 262 4.32 -14.08 -11.10
C ASP A 262 5.06 -12.84 -10.58
N THR A 263 4.34 -11.79 -10.26
CA THR A 263 4.90 -10.54 -9.75
C THR A 263 4.43 -10.26 -8.34
N CYS A 264 5.26 -9.56 -7.56
CA CYS A 264 4.88 -9.12 -6.22
C CYS A 264 5.38 -7.69 -6.00
N PHE A 265 4.45 -6.75 -5.78
CA PHE A 265 4.78 -5.40 -5.35
C PHE A 265 4.82 -5.35 -3.83
N ILE A 266 5.98 -5.00 -3.26
CA ILE A 266 6.25 -5.13 -1.82
C ILE A 266 7.05 -3.93 -1.30
N GLY A 267 6.82 -3.54 -0.06
CA GLY A 267 7.56 -2.43 0.54
C GLY A 267 7.27 -2.19 2.01
N ALA A 268 8.03 -1.21 2.57
CA ALA A 268 7.87 -0.70 3.93
C ALA A 268 7.90 0.83 3.92
N THR A 269 6.73 1.45 3.92
CA THR A 269 6.57 2.91 3.79
C THR A 269 6.24 3.58 5.12
N PRO A 270 6.88 4.70 5.47
CA PRO A 270 6.49 5.48 6.64
C PRO A 270 5.26 6.38 6.41
N GLU A 271 4.83 6.56 5.16
CA GLU A 271 3.95 7.65 4.76
C GLU A 271 2.49 7.19 4.63
N ARG A 272 1.66 7.58 5.61
CA ARG A 272 0.20 7.46 5.49
C ARG A 272 -0.32 8.52 4.53
N LEU A 273 -1.03 8.08 3.49
CA LEU A 273 -1.77 9.00 2.65
C LEU A 273 -3.03 9.47 3.38
N VAL A 274 -3.87 8.53 3.80
CA VAL A 274 -5.10 8.82 4.55
C VAL A 274 -5.66 7.56 5.21
N LYS A 275 -6.19 7.72 6.43
CA LYS A 275 -7.07 6.78 7.13
C LYS A 275 -8.43 7.44 7.32
N LYS A 276 -9.49 6.70 7.12
CA LYS A 276 -10.86 7.09 7.44
C LYS A 276 -11.52 6.02 8.28
N GLU A 277 -12.10 6.40 9.39
CA GLU A 277 -12.85 5.52 10.31
C GLU A 277 -14.11 6.26 10.78
N GLY A 278 -15.27 5.81 10.32
CA GLY A 278 -16.52 6.56 10.51
C GLY A 278 -16.40 7.96 9.90
N ASN A 279 -16.55 8.99 10.72
CA ASN A 279 -16.37 10.39 10.29
C ASN A 279 -14.96 10.92 10.53
N GLU A 280 -14.10 10.18 11.21
CA GLU A 280 -12.73 10.63 11.47
C GLU A 280 -11.83 10.37 10.27
N VAL A 281 -11.05 11.39 9.90
CA VAL A 281 -10.07 11.35 8.82
C VAL A 281 -8.71 11.77 9.35
N LEU A 282 -7.67 11.02 9.00
CA LEU A 282 -6.30 11.32 9.35
C LEU A 282 -5.41 11.20 8.10
N SER A 283 -4.79 12.29 7.69
CA SER A 283 -3.67 12.30 6.75
C SER A 283 -2.39 12.73 7.46
N THR A 284 -1.23 12.38 6.92
CA THR A 284 0.05 12.79 7.52
C THR A 284 0.97 13.40 6.47
N CYS A 285 1.63 14.49 6.87
CA CYS A 285 2.70 15.08 6.07
C CYS A 285 4.05 14.58 6.59
N LEU A 286 4.84 14.00 5.69
CA LEU A 286 6.25 13.67 5.88
C LEU A 286 7.05 14.35 4.77
N ALA A 287 7.68 15.49 5.06
CA ALA A 287 8.51 16.22 4.11
C ALA A 287 9.62 16.94 4.89
N GLY A 288 10.82 17.02 4.28
CA GLY A 288 12.02 17.42 4.99
C GLY A 288 12.62 16.26 5.79
N SER A 289 13.91 16.01 5.58
CA SER A 289 14.58 14.82 6.13
C SER A 289 16.00 15.09 6.53
N ILE A 290 16.48 14.35 7.54
CA ILE A 290 17.90 14.31 7.90
C ILE A 290 18.25 12.87 8.34
N VAL A 291 19.51 12.49 8.18
CA VAL A 291 20.01 11.18 8.64
C VAL A 291 19.89 11.03 10.15
N ARG A 292 19.85 9.78 10.63
CA ARG A 292 19.93 9.47 12.06
C ARG A 292 21.36 9.66 12.58
N GLY A 293 21.46 10.09 13.83
CA GLY A 293 22.73 10.17 14.55
C GLY A 293 23.23 8.78 14.97
N LYS A 294 24.55 8.65 15.10
CA LYS A 294 25.18 7.40 15.58
C LYS A 294 25.09 7.24 17.09
N THR A 295 24.91 8.33 17.83
CA THR A 295 24.63 8.36 19.27
C THR A 295 23.30 9.08 19.54
N ILE A 296 22.74 8.92 20.73
CA ILE A 296 21.49 9.58 21.13
C ILE A 296 21.66 11.11 21.06
N GLU A 297 22.79 11.64 21.53
CA GLU A 297 23.09 13.07 21.56
C GLU A 297 23.22 13.65 20.13
N GLU A 298 23.89 12.91 19.23
CA GLU A 298 24.01 13.29 17.81
C GLU A 298 22.64 13.27 17.14
N ASP A 299 21.82 12.24 17.41
CA ASP A 299 20.48 12.09 16.83
C ASP A 299 19.53 13.21 17.30
N GLU A 300 19.58 13.59 18.56
CA GLU A 300 18.81 14.72 19.08
C GLU A 300 19.27 16.03 18.45
N LYS A 301 20.58 16.24 18.32
CA LYS A 301 21.15 17.42 17.68
C LYS A 301 20.70 17.55 16.22
N LEU A 302 20.81 16.48 15.42
CA LEU A 302 20.35 16.44 14.04
C LEU A 302 18.84 16.68 13.93
N GLY A 303 18.04 16.14 14.86
CA GLY A 303 16.60 16.39 14.94
C GLY A 303 16.29 17.88 15.20
N GLN A 304 17.04 18.53 16.11
CA GLN A 304 16.90 19.96 16.37
C GLN A 304 17.36 20.81 15.18
N GLU A 305 18.40 20.40 14.47
CA GLU A 305 18.83 21.04 13.22
C GLU A 305 17.70 21.01 12.18
N LEU A 306 17.07 19.85 11.96
CA LEU A 306 15.96 19.70 11.03
C LEU A 306 14.75 20.58 11.42
N LEU A 307 14.39 20.62 12.71
CA LEU A 307 13.27 21.45 13.22
C LEU A 307 13.51 22.96 13.07
N ASN A 308 14.75 23.40 12.85
CA ASN A 308 15.13 24.80 12.66
C ASN A 308 15.62 25.12 11.25
N ASP A 309 15.71 24.14 10.37
CA ASP A 309 16.15 24.34 8.99
C ASP A 309 15.06 24.97 8.14
N GLN A 310 15.28 26.22 7.70
CA GLN A 310 14.29 27.01 6.98
C GLN A 310 13.89 26.39 5.64
N LYS A 311 14.83 25.75 4.92
CA LYS A 311 14.54 25.10 3.63
C LYS A 311 13.56 23.94 3.83
N ASN A 312 13.86 23.03 4.78
CA ASN A 312 13.02 21.90 5.09
C ASN A 312 11.65 22.31 5.66
N LEU A 313 11.60 23.37 6.50
CA LEU A 313 10.35 23.89 7.04
C LEU A 313 9.43 24.46 5.94
N VAL A 314 9.97 25.21 4.98
CA VAL A 314 9.20 25.75 3.84
C VAL A 314 8.68 24.60 2.95
N GLU A 315 9.53 23.62 2.65
CA GLU A 315 9.10 22.42 1.91
C GLU A 315 7.95 21.70 2.62
N HIS A 316 8.08 21.50 3.92
CA HIS A 316 7.07 20.84 4.75
C HIS A 316 5.74 21.61 4.77
N GLU A 317 5.81 22.95 4.94
CA GLU A 317 4.62 23.80 4.98
C GLU A 317 3.83 23.77 3.67
N ILE A 318 4.49 23.70 2.51
CA ILE A 318 3.84 23.57 1.20
C ILE A 318 2.99 22.28 1.18
N VAL A 319 3.52 21.18 1.65
CA VAL A 319 2.80 19.88 1.68
C VAL A 319 1.64 19.92 2.68
N VAL A 320 1.86 20.43 3.90
CA VAL A 320 0.80 20.56 4.93
C VAL A 320 -0.35 21.42 4.42
N ARG A 321 -0.04 22.57 3.82
CA ARG A 321 -1.05 23.49 3.27
C ARG A 321 -1.89 22.85 2.18
N MET A 322 -1.27 22.05 1.30
CA MET A 322 -1.99 21.38 0.22
C MET A 322 -2.88 20.24 0.76
N ILE A 323 -2.37 19.42 1.69
CA ILE A 323 -3.17 18.38 2.34
C ILE A 323 -4.36 19.04 3.04
N SER A 324 -4.13 20.11 3.81
CA SER A 324 -5.19 20.84 4.51
C SER A 324 -6.26 21.36 3.57
N LYS A 325 -5.85 22.06 2.49
CA LYS A 325 -6.76 22.60 1.48
C LYS A 325 -7.61 21.50 0.82
N ASN A 326 -7.00 20.37 0.50
CA ASN A 326 -7.71 19.25 -0.12
C ASN A 326 -8.72 18.59 0.86
N LEU A 327 -8.36 18.49 2.14
CA LEU A 327 -9.28 17.94 3.17
C LEU A 327 -10.41 18.93 3.50
N GLU A 328 -10.19 20.26 3.47
CA GLU A 328 -11.23 21.29 3.65
C GLU A 328 -12.40 21.15 2.65
N GLU A 329 -12.15 20.58 1.46
CA GLU A 329 -13.19 20.35 0.45
C GLU A 329 -14.07 19.10 0.75
N LEU A 330 -13.62 18.21 1.64
CA LEU A 330 -14.27 16.94 1.95
C LEU A 330 -14.63 16.78 3.44
N CYS A 331 -14.24 17.72 4.28
CA CYS A 331 -14.45 17.72 5.72
C CYS A 331 -15.16 18.98 6.20
N GLU A 332 -16.05 18.82 7.18
CA GLU A 332 -16.73 19.93 7.88
C GLU A 332 -15.74 20.76 8.71
N SER A 333 -14.68 20.12 9.20
CA SER A 333 -13.63 20.77 9.98
C SER A 333 -12.30 20.03 9.84
N ILE A 334 -11.20 20.77 9.96
CA ILE A 334 -9.85 20.20 10.03
C ILE A 334 -9.09 20.75 11.25
N HIS A 335 -8.15 19.95 11.74
CA HIS A 335 -7.23 20.35 12.80
C HIS A 335 -5.79 20.03 12.40
N VAL A 336 -4.92 21.04 12.45
CA VAL A 336 -3.50 20.95 12.09
C VAL A 336 -2.67 21.54 13.22
N PRO A 337 -1.66 20.83 13.76
CA PRO A 337 -0.71 21.41 14.73
C PRO A 337 0.03 22.61 14.16
N ALA A 338 0.26 23.62 15.00
CA ALA A 338 0.93 24.86 14.59
C ALA A 338 2.43 24.70 14.23
N LYS A 339 3.05 23.60 14.66
CA LYS A 339 4.46 23.26 14.39
C LYS A 339 4.61 21.78 14.10
N PRO A 340 5.53 21.42 13.19
CA PRO A 340 5.84 20.01 12.96
C PRO A 340 6.54 19.37 14.17
N GLY A 341 6.34 18.06 14.35
CA GLY A 341 7.16 17.20 15.17
C GLY A 341 8.24 16.51 14.36
N LEU A 342 8.88 15.50 14.96
CA LEU A 342 9.81 14.58 14.31
C LEU A 342 9.22 13.17 14.29
N MET A 343 9.32 12.51 13.14
CA MET A 343 9.14 11.07 13.01
C MET A 343 10.51 10.44 12.77
N LYS A 344 10.94 9.59 13.71
CA LYS A 344 12.25 8.93 13.67
C LYS A 344 12.09 7.52 13.16
N MET A 345 12.66 7.26 11.97
CA MET A 345 12.76 5.94 11.37
C MET A 345 14.15 5.36 11.65
N ARG A 346 14.43 4.15 11.18
CA ARG A 346 15.72 3.48 11.39
C ARG A 346 16.90 4.30 10.85
N ASP A 347 16.84 4.73 9.60
CA ASP A 347 17.97 5.33 8.88
C ASP A 347 17.85 6.85 8.73
N ILE A 348 16.63 7.40 8.84
CA ILE A 348 16.28 8.80 8.56
C ILE A 348 15.25 9.29 9.59
N GLN A 349 15.26 10.57 9.90
CA GLN A 349 14.18 11.25 10.60
C GLN A 349 13.56 12.34 9.71
N HIS A 350 12.26 12.55 9.85
CA HIS A 350 11.47 13.45 9.03
C HIS A 350 10.74 14.49 9.89
N LEU A 351 10.46 15.68 9.32
CA LEU A 351 9.41 16.54 9.85
C LEU A 351 8.05 15.83 9.65
N TYR A 352 7.22 15.91 10.68
CA TYR A 352 5.93 15.22 10.75
C TYR A 352 4.81 16.15 11.21
N THR A 353 3.71 16.19 10.45
CA THR A 353 2.49 16.91 10.85
C THR A 353 1.26 16.06 10.53
N PRO A 354 0.48 15.64 11.56
CA PRO A 354 -0.82 15.01 11.33
C PRO A 354 -1.86 16.07 10.98
N VAL A 355 -2.67 15.80 9.95
CA VAL A 355 -3.83 16.59 9.57
C VAL A 355 -5.08 15.76 9.84
N LYS A 356 -5.85 16.16 10.84
CA LYS A 356 -7.09 15.47 11.25
C LYS A 356 -8.29 16.20 10.68
N GLY A 357 -9.32 15.47 10.25
CA GLY A 357 -10.57 16.01 9.74
C GLY A 357 -11.80 15.28 10.25
N GLN A 358 -12.95 15.96 10.18
CA GLN A 358 -14.27 15.35 10.33
C GLN A 358 -14.91 15.30 8.94
N SER A 359 -15.11 14.10 8.42
CA SER A 359 -15.62 13.85 7.07
C SER A 359 -17.06 14.32 6.92
N ASP A 360 -17.39 14.92 5.79
CA ASP A 360 -18.76 15.13 5.38
C ASP A 360 -19.51 13.80 5.24
N SER A 361 -20.81 13.82 5.47
CA SER A 361 -21.64 12.63 5.34
C SER A 361 -21.62 12.08 3.91
N GLY A 362 -21.44 10.76 3.80
CA GLY A 362 -21.47 10.04 2.52
C GLY A 362 -20.14 9.99 1.77
N LYS A 363 -19.08 10.61 2.30
CA LYS A 363 -17.72 10.44 1.75
C LYS A 363 -17.12 9.11 2.17
N THR A 364 -16.36 8.51 1.26
CA THR A 364 -15.63 7.25 1.49
C THR A 364 -14.14 7.49 1.43
N ILE A 365 -13.35 6.53 1.88
CA ILE A 365 -11.89 6.60 1.79
C ILE A 365 -11.39 6.87 0.36
N VAL A 366 -12.12 6.38 -0.66
CA VAL A 366 -11.75 6.57 -2.07
C VAL A 366 -11.81 8.03 -2.49
N ASP A 367 -12.80 8.81 -1.99
CA ASP A 367 -12.90 10.25 -2.26
C ASP A 367 -11.66 11.01 -1.75
N PHE A 368 -11.16 10.63 -0.56
CA PHE A 368 -9.96 11.23 0.02
C PHE A 368 -8.69 10.81 -0.73
N VAL A 369 -8.58 9.54 -1.13
CA VAL A 369 -7.44 9.05 -1.92
C VAL A 369 -7.36 9.77 -3.26
N GLU A 370 -8.46 9.90 -3.98
CA GLU A 370 -8.53 10.64 -5.26
C GLU A 370 -8.10 12.10 -5.10
N LYS A 371 -8.57 12.76 -4.02
CA LYS A 371 -8.29 14.16 -3.78
C LYS A 371 -6.85 14.44 -3.36
N LEU A 372 -6.23 13.53 -2.62
CA LEU A 372 -4.89 13.68 -2.09
C LEU A 372 -3.78 13.20 -3.04
N HIS A 373 -4.09 12.31 -4.00
CA HIS A 373 -3.08 11.72 -4.88
C HIS A 373 -2.93 12.48 -6.21
N PRO A 374 -1.69 12.75 -6.66
CA PRO A 374 -0.45 12.65 -5.88
C PRO A 374 -0.24 13.87 -4.98
N THR A 375 0.40 13.65 -3.82
CA THR A 375 0.81 14.76 -2.96
C THR A 375 2.02 15.49 -3.57
N PRO A 376 2.31 16.78 -3.22
CA PRO A 376 3.52 17.45 -3.65
C PRO A 376 4.81 16.80 -3.14
N ALA A 377 4.71 15.99 -2.07
CA ALA A 377 5.84 15.22 -1.57
C ALA A 377 6.31 14.16 -2.57
N LEU A 378 5.44 13.76 -3.54
CA LEU A 378 5.70 12.66 -4.47
C LEU A 378 5.52 13.03 -5.94
N GLY A 379 4.71 14.02 -6.25
CA GLY A 379 4.52 14.57 -7.59
C GLY A 379 5.27 15.87 -7.74
N GLY A 380 4.79 16.91 -7.08
CA GLY A 380 5.33 18.28 -7.15
C GLY A 380 4.23 19.33 -7.17
N THR A 381 4.63 20.57 -7.41
CA THR A 381 3.74 21.74 -7.39
C THR A 381 4.09 22.71 -8.53
N PRO A 382 3.11 23.17 -9.37
CA PRO A 382 1.71 22.68 -9.48
C PRO A 382 1.65 21.23 -9.98
N THR A 383 0.68 20.44 -9.50
CA THR A 383 0.60 19.00 -9.73
C THR A 383 0.59 18.62 -11.21
N ASP A 384 -0.24 19.29 -12.05
CA ASP A 384 -0.36 18.95 -13.47
C ASP A 384 0.96 19.16 -14.23
N LYS A 385 1.67 20.27 -13.92
CA LYS A 385 2.97 20.56 -14.50
C LYS A 385 4.04 19.55 -14.06
N ALA A 386 4.07 19.27 -12.76
CA ALA A 386 5.00 18.29 -12.21
C ALA A 386 4.81 16.89 -12.85
N LEU A 387 3.57 16.42 -12.99
CA LEU A 387 3.27 15.15 -13.67
C LEU A 387 3.67 15.16 -15.15
N GLN A 388 3.54 16.30 -15.84
CA GLN A 388 4.01 16.43 -17.21
C GLN A 388 5.54 16.27 -17.27
N VAL A 389 6.27 16.97 -16.40
CA VAL A 389 7.73 16.89 -16.32
C VAL A 389 8.21 15.49 -15.95
N ILE A 390 7.55 14.83 -15.00
CA ILE A 390 7.86 13.43 -14.65
C ILE A 390 7.76 12.51 -15.88
N ARG A 391 6.70 12.66 -16.70
CA ARG A 391 6.56 11.87 -17.94
C ARG A 391 7.62 12.16 -18.99
N GLU A 392 8.11 13.38 -19.05
CA GLU A 392 9.13 13.82 -20.01
C GLU A 392 10.55 13.41 -19.60
N GLU A 393 10.84 13.43 -18.30
CA GLU A 393 12.20 13.32 -17.76
C GLU A 393 12.51 11.95 -17.13
N GLU A 394 11.51 11.19 -16.67
CA GLU A 394 11.75 9.85 -16.13
C GLU A 394 11.72 8.79 -17.25
N ASP A 395 12.80 8.04 -17.34
CA ASP A 395 12.91 6.88 -18.26
C ASP A 395 12.35 5.61 -17.61
N MET A 396 11.18 5.73 -16.96
CA MET A 396 10.50 4.59 -16.35
C MET A 396 9.01 4.85 -16.14
N ASN A 397 8.22 3.77 -16.06
CA ASN A 397 6.87 3.82 -15.53
C ASN A 397 6.90 3.51 -14.03
N ARG A 398 6.27 4.35 -13.23
CA ARG A 398 6.23 4.15 -11.77
C ARG A 398 5.30 3.01 -11.35
N GLY A 399 4.29 2.67 -12.15
CA GLY A 399 3.26 1.71 -11.77
C GLY A 399 2.62 2.06 -10.44
N LEU A 400 2.75 1.18 -9.44
CA LEU A 400 2.30 1.42 -8.07
C LEU A 400 3.34 2.15 -7.19
N TYR A 401 4.57 2.36 -7.64
CA TYR A 401 5.56 3.12 -6.87
C TYR A 401 5.12 4.57 -6.68
N ALA A 402 5.25 5.10 -5.47
CA ALA A 402 4.82 6.43 -5.04
C ALA A 402 3.29 6.69 -5.17
N ALA A 403 2.51 5.64 -5.33
CA ALA A 403 1.07 5.67 -5.53
C ALA A 403 0.31 5.15 -4.30
N PRO A 404 -1.02 5.35 -4.22
CA PRO A 404 -1.82 4.87 -3.11
C PRO A 404 -1.96 3.35 -3.12
N VAL A 405 -1.59 2.70 -2.02
CA VAL A 405 -1.86 1.29 -1.73
C VAL A 405 -2.51 1.15 -0.37
N GLY A 406 -3.41 0.19 -0.21
CA GLY A 406 -4.11 0.03 1.05
C GLY A 406 -5.34 -0.87 0.95
N TRP A 407 -6.35 -0.56 1.74
CA TRP A 407 -7.56 -1.37 1.84
C TRP A 407 -8.81 -0.54 2.08
N ILE A 408 -9.97 -1.11 1.71
CA ILE A 408 -11.30 -0.51 1.77
C ILE A 408 -12.28 -1.55 2.31
N ASN A 409 -13.02 -1.24 3.36
CA ASN A 409 -14.06 -2.12 3.88
C ASN A 409 -15.45 -1.88 3.21
N ALA A 410 -16.45 -2.63 3.67
CA ALA A 410 -17.82 -2.55 3.15
C ALA A 410 -18.52 -1.20 3.46
N ASP A 411 -18.09 -0.48 4.49
CA ASP A 411 -18.69 0.79 4.90
C ASP A 411 -18.06 1.99 4.18
N GLY A 412 -17.01 1.75 3.39
CA GLY A 412 -16.24 2.80 2.72
C GLY A 412 -15.17 3.45 3.60
N ASP A 413 -14.86 2.82 4.73
CA ASP A 413 -13.71 3.15 5.57
C ASP A 413 -12.48 2.39 5.10
N GLY A 414 -11.29 2.76 5.58
CA GLY A 414 -10.06 2.11 5.21
C GLY A 414 -8.81 2.92 5.49
N GLU A 415 -7.69 2.43 4.99
CA GLU A 415 -6.41 3.09 5.14
C GLU A 415 -5.54 2.91 3.91
N PHE A 416 -4.91 3.99 3.48
CA PHE A 416 -3.97 4.03 2.37
C PHE A 416 -2.65 4.65 2.79
N ALA A 417 -1.58 4.02 2.36
CA ALA A 417 -0.23 4.55 2.42
C ALA A 417 0.26 4.92 1.02
N VAL A 418 1.32 5.72 0.98
CA VAL A 418 2.03 6.02 -0.25
C VAL A 418 3.14 5.00 -0.45
N ALA A 419 3.13 4.26 -1.54
CA ALA A 419 4.01 3.12 -1.77
C ALA A 419 5.44 3.51 -2.15
N ILE A 420 6.14 4.19 -1.24
CA ILE A 420 7.60 4.42 -1.31
C ILE A 420 8.36 3.35 -0.53
N ARG A 421 9.71 3.35 -0.62
CA ARG A 421 10.54 2.30 -0.02
C ARG A 421 10.05 0.91 -0.44
N SER A 422 9.87 0.73 -1.75
CA SER A 422 9.22 -0.43 -2.33
C SER A 422 9.98 -0.99 -3.52
N GLY A 423 9.62 -2.19 -3.91
CA GLY A 423 10.16 -2.88 -5.07
C GLY A 423 9.14 -3.83 -5.70
N LEU A 424 9.40 -4.19 -6.94
CA LEU A 424 8.63 -5.15 -7.71
C LEU A 424 9.48 -6.41 -7.91
N LEU A 425 9.13 -7.50 -7.23
CA LEU A 425 9.76 -8.81 -7.42
C LEU A 425 9.17 -9.48 -8.65
N ILE A 426 10.03 -10.00 -9.53
CA ILE A 426 9.63 -10.69 -10.77
C ILE A 426 10.53 -11.92 -10.92
N GLN A 427 10.03 -13.07 -10.53
CA GLN A 427 10.77 -14.34 -10.64
C GLN A 427 12.15 -14.28 -9.94
N ASP A 428 13.22 -14.21 -10.69
CA ASP A 428 14.62 -14.21 -10.27
C ASP A 428 15.28 -12.83 -10.29
N TYR A 429 14.51 -11.75 -10.40
CA TYR A 429 15.01 -10.39 -10.26
C TYR A 429 13.99 -9.47 -9.58
N ALA A 430 14.42 -8.28 -9.19
CA ALA A 430 13.56 -7.23 -8.66
C ALA A 430 13.96 -5.85 -9.20
N TYR A 431 12.98 -4.97 -9.38
CA TYR A 431 13.19 -3.53 -9.48
C TYR A 431 12.94 -2.89 -8.12
N LEU A 432 13.89 -2.12 -7.60
CA LEU A 432 13.71 -1.29 -6.42
C LEU A 432 13.64 0.17 -6.83
N TYR A 433 12.81 0.97 -6.15
CA TYR A 433 12.51 2.35 -6.53
C TYR A 433 12.91 3.33 -5.43
N ALA A 434 13.43 4.48 -5.83
CA ALA A 434 13.67 5.63 -4.96
C ALA A 434 13.49 6.94 -5.74
N GLY A 435 13.18 8.03 -5.04
CA GLY A 435 13.04 9.36 -5.62
C GLY A 435 13.43 10.45 -4.62
N CYS A 436 13.67 11.65 -5.13
CA CYS A 436 13.97 12.85 -4.35
C CYS A 436 13.16 14.04 -4.84
N GLY A 437 12.92 14.98 -3.95
CA GLY A 437 12.28 16.26 -4.29
C GLY A 437 13.29 17.24 -4.88
N VAL A 438 13.03 17.71 -6.10
CA VAL A 438 13.87 18.68 -6.81
C VAL A 438 13.27 20.07 -6.68
N VAL A 439 14.07 21.01 -6.22
CA VAL A 439 13.76 22.44 -6.07
C VAL A 439 14.87 23.28 -6.74
N LYS A 440 14.70 24.59 -6.78
CA LYS A 440 15.60 25.53 -7.49
C LYS A 440 17.09 25.41 -7.11
N ASP A 441 17.38 25.01 -5.87
CA ASP A 441 18.75 24.92 -5.32
C ASP A 441 19.22 23.47 -5.19
N SER A 442 18.54 22.50 -5.84
CA SER A 442 18.93 21.09 -5.83
C SER A 442 20.19 20.86 -6.69
N GLU A 443 21.10 20.03 -6.17
CA GLU A 443 22.31 19.61 -6.86
C GLU A 443 22.23 18.11 -7.23
N ALA A 444 22.46 17.77 -8.49
CA ALA A 444 22.25 16.44 -9.03
C ALA A 444 22.98 15.33 -8.25
N GLU A 445 24.23 15.59 -7.84
CA GLU A 445 24.99 14.57 -7.06
C GLU A 445 24.46 14.44 -5.65
N SER A 446 24.02 15.53 -4.99
CA SER A 446 23.44 15.46 -3.65
C SER A 446 22.14 14.66 -3.64
N GLU A 447 21.27 14.93 -4.60
CA GLU A 447 19.97 14.23 -4.75
C GLU A 447 20.18 12.74 -5.13
N TYR A 448 21.18 12.46 -5.95
CA TYR A 448 21.58 11.08 -6.26
C TYR A 448 22.00 10.32 -5.00
N GLN A 449 22.85 10.90 -4.16
CA GLN A 449 23.26 10.31 -2.88
C GLN A 449 22.08 10.08 -1.93
N GLU A 450 21.09 10.98 -1.92
CA GLU A 450 19.86 10.81 -1.16
C GLU A 450 19.07 9.58 -1.63
N THR A 451 18.98 9.35 -2.95
CA THR A 451 18.29 8.14 -3.46
C THR A 451 19.00 6.85 -3.06
N LEU A 452 20.35 6.84 -2.99
CA LEU A 452 21.10 5.66 -2.52
C LEU A 452 20.75 5.29 -1.09
N ILE A 453 20.56 6.29 -0.21
CA ILE A 453 20.08 6.05 1.17
C ILE A 453 18.66 5.47 1.16
N LYS A 454 17.78 5.98 0.29
CA LYS A 454 16.39 5.54 0.18
C LYS A 454 16.22 4.13 -0.39
N PHE A 455 17.19 3.60 -1.13
CA PHE A 455 17.19 2.20 -1.56
C PHE A 455 17.54 1.22 -0.42
N ARG A 456 18.28 1.63 0.61
CA ARG A 456 18.84 0.75 1.64
C ARG A 456 17.82 -0.17 2.31
N PRO A 457 16.61 0.30 2.72
CA PRO A 457 15.63 -0.58 3.37
C PRO A 457 15.27 -1.78 2.49
N MET A 458 14.94 -1.54 1.23
CA MET A 458 14.57 -2.60 0.30
C MET A 458 15.76 -3.48 -0.09
N LEU A 459 16.95 -2.89 -0.28
CA LEU A 459 18.17 -3.67 -0.54
C LEU A 459 18.45 -4.67 0.59
N ARG A 460 18.37 -4.23 1.86
CA ARG A 460 18.54 -5.13 3.01
C ARG A 460 17.48 -6.23 3.00
N ALA A 461 16.22 -5.87 2.74
CA ALA A 461 15.11 -6.82 2.71
C ALA A 461 15.28 -7.91 1.66
N VAL A 462 15.79 -7.58 0.47
CA VAL A 462 16.08 -8.58 -0.58
C VAL A 462 17.40 -9.31 -0.37
N GLY A 463 18.24 -8.88 0.59
CA GLY A 463 19.53 -9.49 0.91
C GLY A 463 20.72 -8.89 0.18
N GLY A 464 20.56 -7.70 -0.39
CA GLY A 464 21.62 -6.95 -1.07
C GLY A 464 22.23 -5.84 -0.20
N THR A 465 23.38 -5.38 -0.62
CA THR A 465 24.07 -4.19 -0.07
C THR A 465 24.71 -3.42 -1.23
N MET A 466 24.50 -2.12 -1.29
CA MET A 466 25.33 -1.24 -2.14
C MET A 466 26.59 -0.85 -1.36
N LYS A 467 27.73 -0.91 -2.04
CA LYS A 467 29.03 -0.49 -1.49
C LYS A 467 29.15 1.03 -1.43
#